data_b00e9df503444caabd5661d14e4267c7
#
_entry.id   b00e9df503444caabd5661d14e4267c7
#
_cell.length_a   1.000
_cell.length_b   1.000
_cell.length_c   1.000
_cell.angle_alpha   90.00
_cell.angle_beta   90.00
_cell.angle_gamma   90.00
#
_symmetry.space_group_name_H-M   'P 1'
#
loop_
_entity.id
_entity.type
_entity.pdbx_description
1 polymer ?
#
loop_
_entity_poly.entity_id
_entity_poly.type
_entity_poly.pdbx_seq_one_letter_code
_entity_poly.pdbx_strand_id
1 'polypeptide(L)'
;MKLLASLTILGLVMAQSVTAQTNYTKDPESCTSIMVGKKATTDGSVITSHTCDSWYRTWVNMVPAESYERDTVMNIYDGRMHTEFVADQTNVKIKGQIPQARKTYAFMDTSYPCINEKQLGIGETTVSGRRDLENPKGMFMIEELQRVALQRCTTAREAIRLMGDLVKQYGYGDSGECLTIADPNEVWHFEVFGEGKDKIGGVWAAVRIPDDHVGVSANISRISTLNLKDPDHYMASENVFDVAKKLGYWDGKEPFKFWKAYSGKNYSGQLKSFSTREHFILNALAPSLKLDYEAEELPISVKPDKQVSVTDVMALLRETYEGTPLDMTQNLKVTVKDRK
;
A
#
# COMPACT_ATOMS: atom_id res chain seq x y z
N MET A 1 -64.65 0.75 55.31
CA MET A 1 -63.91 1.53 54.27
C MET A 1 -62.47 1.20 54.41
N LYS A 2 -61.94 0.34 53.56
CA LYS A 2 -60.47 0.05 53.44
C LYS A 2 -60.05 0.38 52.02
N LEU A 3 -59.21 1.41 51.86
CA LEU A 3 -58.60 1.76 50.59
C LEU A 3 -57.45 0.77 50.32
N LEU A 4 -57.54 0.05 49.23
CA LEU A 4 -56.34 -0.65 48.65
C LEU A 4 -55.59 0.33 47.80
N ALA A 5 -54.34 0.57 48.17
CA ALA A 5 -53.39 1.27 47.34
C ALA A 5 -52.61 0.23 46.45
N SER A 6 -52.86 0.28 45.16
CA SER A 6 -52.06 -0.52 44.19
C SER A 6 -50.77 0.20 43.89
N LEU A 7 -49.64 -0.39 44.30
CA LEU A 7 -48.30 0.02 43.88
C LEU A 7 -47.97 -0.62 42.51
N THR A 8 -47.94 0.21 41.48
CA THR A 8 -47.42 -0.21 40.16
C THR A 8 -45.92 0.02 40.15
N ILE A 9 -45.14 -1.06 40.21
CA ILE A 9 -43.69 -1.00 40.04
C ILE A 9 -43.40 -0.94 38.53
N LEU A 10 -42.98 0.23 38.07
CA LEU A 10 -42.49 0.45 36.71
C LEU A 10 -41.02 -0.01 36.67
N GLY A 11 -40.79 -1.21 36.16
CA GLY A 11 -39.44 -1.72 35.96
C GLY A 11 -38.79 -0.99 34.79
N LEU A 12 -37.85 -0.10 35.09
CA LEU A 12 -36.96 0.53 34.11
C LEU A 12 -35.91 -0.50 33.70
N VAL A 13 -36.11 -1.16 32.54
CA VAL A 13 -35.08 -1.96 31.92
C VAL A 13 -34.07 -0.99 31.28
N MET A 14 -32.99 -0.72 31.99
CA MET A 14 -31.82 -0.07 31.40
C MET A 14 -31.18 -1.07 30.42
N ALA A 15 -31.43 -0.89 29.13
CA ALA A 15 -30.65 -1.52 28.11
C ALA A 15 -29.22 -0.93 28.19
N GLN A 16 -28.32 -1.65 28.84
CA GLN A 16 -26.90 -1.37 28.71
C GLN A 16 -26.48 -1.75 27.27
N SER A 17 -26.36 -0.74 26.42
CA SER A 17 -25.63 -0.87 25.17
C SER A 17 -24.19 -1.19 25.53
N VAL A 18 -23.80 -2.47 25.42
CA VAL A 18 -22.41 -2.86 25.41
C VAL A 18 -21.83 -2.33 24.09
N THR A 19 -21.33 -1.11 24.12
CA THR A 19 -20.43 -0.65 23.08
C THR A 19 -19.15 -1.46 23.25
N ALA A 20 -18.93 -2.43 22.38
CA ALA A 20 -17.64 -3.08 22.26
C ALA A 20 -16.64 -1.96 21.92
N GLN A 21 -15.86 -1.55 22.89
CA GLN A 21 -14.79 -0.58 22.74
C GLN A 21 -13.68 -1.29 21.97
N THR A 22 -13.71 -1.18 20.64
CA THR A 22 -12.62 -1.66 19.80
C THR A 22 -11.40 -0.80 20.13
N ASN A 23 -10.44 -1.37 20.83
CA ASN A 23 -9.17 -0.72 21.08
C ASN A 23 -8.41 -0.64 19.76
N TYR A 24 -8.58 0.46 19.03
CA TYR A 24 -7.73 0.77 17.88
C TYR A 24 -6.32 1.02 18.38
N THR A 25 -5.42 0.12 18.07
CA THR A 25 -3.99 0.39 18.22
C THR A 25 -3.63 1.49 17.23
N LYS A 26 -3.00 2.54 17.74
CA LYS A 26 -2.49 3.65 16.96
C LYS A 26 -1.56 3.08 15.90
N ASP A 27 -1.96 3.15 14.64
CA ASP A 27 -1.10 2.81 13.50
C ASP A 27 -0.02 3.91 13.44
N PRO A 28 1.27 3.63 13.66
CA PRO A 28 2.30 4.65 13.72
C PRO A 28 2.62 5.26 12.35
N GLU A 29 2.25 4.58 11.27
CA GLU A 29 2.42 4.98 9.87
C GLU A 29 1.10 4.76 9.14
N SER A 30 0.61 5.78 8.42
CA SER A 30 -0.74 5.80 7.88
C SER A 30 -0.74 6.21 6.42
N CYS A 31 -0.10 5.42 5.55
CA CYS A 31 -0.22 5.61 4.11
C CYS A 31 -1.52 5.00 3.60
N THR A 32 -2.16 5.64 2.62
CA THR A 32 -3.36 5.10 1.98
C THR A 32 -3.31 5.39 0.48
N SER A 33 -3.54 4.35 -0.32
CA SER A 33 -3.67 4.46 -1.77
C SER A 33 -4.99 3.87 -2.22
N ILE A 34 -5.72 4.59 -3.07
CA ILE A 34 -6.96 4.14 -3.70
C ILE A 34 -6.71 4.00 -5.20
N MET A 35 -7.08 2.85 -5.74
CA MET A 35 -6.97 2.50 -7.16
C MET A 35 -8.35 2.44 -7.79
N VAL A 36 -8.54 3.04 -8.97
CA VAL A 36 -9.82 2.96 -9.69
C VAL A 36 -9.56 2.61 -11.15
N GLY A 37 -10.16 1.52 -11.62
CA GLY A 37 -10.11 1.12 -13.01
C GLY A 37 -10.94 2.05 -13.92
N LYS A 38 -10.56 2.18 -15.17
CA LYS A 38 -11.10 3.16 -16.14
C LYS A 38 -12.61 3.08 -16.39
N LYS A 39 -13.25 1.93 -16.14
CA LYS A 39 -14.71 1.76 -16.27
C LYS A 39 -15.45 2.02 -14.96
N ALA A 40 -14.71 2.09 -13.85
CA ALA A 40 -15.25 2.45 -12.55
C ALA A 40 -15.22 3.97 -12.31
N THR A 41 -14.47 4.74 -13.11
CA THR A 41 -14.41 6.21 -13.01
C THR A 41 -15.52 6.90 -13.81
N THR A 42 -15.86 8.13 -13.42
CA THR A 42 -16.88 8.95 -14.08
C THR A 42 -16.46 9.50 -15.44
N ASP A 43 -15.14 9.61 -15.69
CA ASP A 43 -14.55 10.24 -16.87
C ASP A 43 -13.71 9.28 -17.74
N GLY A 44 -13.65 8.01 -17.36
CA GLY A 44 -12.87 6.99 -18.10
C GLY A 44 -11.37 7.01 -17.80
N SER A 45 -10.90 7.85 -16.86
CA SER A 45 -9.51 7.83 -16.42
C SER A 45 -9.19 6.63 -15.52
N VAL A 46 -7.93 6.28 -15.42
CA VAL A 46 -7.41 5.38 -14.38
C VAL A 46 -6.90 6.23 -13.22
N ILE A 47 -7.23 5.86 -11.99
CA ILE A 47 -6.79 6.60 -10.81
C ILE A 47 -5.89 5.73 -9.94
N THR A 48 -4.75 6.28 -9.53
CA THR A 48 -4.01 5.89 -8.34
C THR A 48 -3.83 7.12 -7.45
N SER A 49 -3.71 6.92 -6.15
CA SER A 49 -3.53 7.98 -5.17
C SER A 49 -2.55 7.55 -4.10
N HIS A 50 -2.04 8.51 -3.33
CA HIS A 50 -1.12 8.21 -2.24
C HIS A 50 -1.19 9.32 -1.18
N THR A 51 -1.32 8.90 0.08
CA THR A 51 -1.01 9.74 1.26
C THR A 51 0.20 9.17 1.97
N CYS A 52 0.93 10.01 2.68
CA CYS A 52 2.13 9.64 3.40
C CYS A 52 2.21 10.43 4.70
N ASP A 53 2.10 9.76 5.85
CA ASP A 53 1.87 10.35 7.17
C ASP A 53 3.04 10.10 8.14
N SER A 54 4.27 10.38 7.73
CA SER A 54 5.44 10.20 8.58
C SER A 54 6.43 11.36 8.44
N TRP A 55 7.62 11.21 9.00
CA TRP A 55 8.70 12.21 9.00
C TRP A 55 9.49 12.16 7.67
N TYR A 56 8.77 12.32 6.56
CA TYR A 56 9.35 12.37 5.23
C TYR A 56 9.55 13.80 4.76
N ARG A 57 10.36 13.95 3.73
CA ARG A 57 10.53 15.25 3.06
C ARG A 57 9.19 15.75 2.49
N THR A 58 8.97 17.04 2.61
CA THR A 58 7.72 17.69 2.16
C THR A 58 7.89 18.52 0.89
N TRP A 59 9.10 18.58 0.34
CA TRP A 59 9.37 19.30 -0.90
C TRP A 59 9.08 18.42 -2.12
N VAL A 60 8.73 19.07 -3.23
CA VAL A 60 8.48 18.49 -4.54
C VAL A 60 9.53 19.01 -5.51
N ASN A 61 10.10 18.12 -6.32
CA ASN A 61 11.06 18.45 -7.35
C ASN A 61 10.65 17.84 -8.69
N MET A 62 10.79 18.59 -9.77
CA MET A 62 10.62 18.09 -11.13
C MET A 62 11.97 17.71 -11.69
N VAL A 63 12.21 16.41 -11.85
CA VAL A 63 13.42 15.88 -12.49
C VAL A 63 13.22 15.88 -14.00
N PRO A 64 14.04 16.60 -14.79
CA PRO A 64 13.87 16.67 -16.23
C PRO A 64 14.20 15.34 -16.93
N ALA A 65 13.68 15.16 -18.14
CA ALA A 65 14.14 14.13 -19.05
C ALA A 65 15.57 14.43 -19.50
N GLU A 66 16.41 13.39 -19.56
CA GLU A 66 17.82 13.53 -19.91
C GLU A 66 18.28 12.46 -20.90
N SER A 67 19.41 12.76 -21.56
CA SER A 67 20.12 11.80 -22.41
C SER A 67 21.52 11.59 -21.86
N TYR A 68 21.93 10.34 -21.77
CA TYR A 68 23.23 9.94 -21.19
C TYR A 68 24.11 9.24 -22.21
N GLU A 69 25.40 9.43 -22.05
CA GLU A 69 26.40 8.71 -22.84
C GLU A 69 26.36 7.20 -22.54
N ARG A 70 26.94 6.41 -23.47
CA ARG A 70 27.12 4.98 -23.24
C ARG A 70 27.99 4.77 -21.99
N ASP A 71 27.71 3.70 -21.27
CA ASP A 71 28.42 3.28 -20.05
C ASP A 71 28.31 4.24 -18.85
N THR A 72 27.39 5.23 -18.91
CA THR A 72 27.01 6.01 -17.73
C THR A 72 26.39 5.10 -16.68
N VAL A 73 26.69 5.36 -15.40
CA VAL A 73 26.11 4.65 -14.26
C VAL A 73 25.20 5.58 -13.47
N MET A 74 24.17 4.99 -12.87
CA MET A 74 23.24 5.64 -11.94
C MET A 74 23.55 5.16 -10.52
N ASN A 75 23.73 6.08 -9.59
CA ASN A 75 23.83 5.75 -8.17
C ASN A 75 22.44 5.41 -7.60
N ILE A 76 22.41 4.36 -6.79
CA ILE A 76 21.26 3.98 -5.97
C ILE A 76 21.56 4.39 -4.53
N TYR A 77 20.58 5.03 -3.89
CA TYR A 77 20.76 5.68 -2.60
C TYR A 77 19.93 5.04 -1.50
N ASP A 78 20.29 5.37 -0.28
CA ASP A 78 19.52 5.16 0.95
C ASP A 78 19.42 6.49 1.69
N GLY A 79 18.28 6.78 2.34
CA GLY A 79 18.06 7.96 3.14
C GLY A 79 17.56 9.20 2.37
N ARG A 80 17.35 9.14 1.07
CA ARG A 80 16.89 10.31 0.27
C ARG A 80 15.51 10.80 0.67
N MET A 81 14.63 9.93 1.12
CA MET A 81 13.27 10.31 1.53
C MET A 81 13.22 11.16 2.80
N HIS A 82 14.31 11.27 3.53
CA HIS A 82 14.40 12.03 4.80
C HIS A 82 15.21 13.32 4.68
N THR A 83 15.51 13.77 3.46
CA THR A 83 16.25 15.02 3.22
C THR A 83 15.36 16.26 3.42
N GLU A 84 15.93 17.34 3.98
CA GLU A 84 15.18 18.56 4.26
C GLU A 84 14.91 19.41 3.01
N PHE A 85 15.79 19.34 2.01
CA PHE A 85 15.68 20.05 0.72
C PHE A 85 16.39 19.26 -0.39
N VAL A 86 16.15 19.61 -1.66
CA VAL A 86 16.60 18.87 -2.85
C VAL A 86 18.12 18.59 -2.87
N ALA A 87 18.93 19.60 -2.48
CA ALA A 87 20.39 19.48 -2.46
C ALA A 87 20.96 18.92 -1.15
N ASP A 88 20.12 18.59 -0.17
CA ASP A 88 20.56 17.99 1.08
C ASP A 88 21.08 16.58 0.82
N GLN A 89 22.30 16.32 1.27
CA GLN A 89 22.94 15.02 1.22
C GLN A 89 23.26 14.48 2.61
N THR A 90 22.77 15.14 3.66
CA THR A 90 22.92 14.68 5.05
C THR A 90 22.24 13.34 5.22
N ASN A 91 22.96 12.33 5.69
CA ASN A 91 22.49 10.96 5.84
C ASN A 91 22.16 10.20 4.55
N VAL A 92 22.38 10.78 3.36
CA VAL A 92 22.23 10.07 2.10
C VAL A 92 23.48 9.22 1.83
N LYS A 93 23.28 7.94 1.55
CA LYS A 93 24.35 6.97 1.28
C LYS A 93 24.15 6.33 -0.07
N ILE A 94 25.27 6.11 -0.80
CA ILE A 94 25.26 5.30 -2.02
C ILE A 94 25.29 3.83 -1.61
N LYS A 95 24.26 3.07 -1.97
CA LYS A 95 24.18 1.61 -1.76
C LYS A 95 24.81 0.83 -2.90
N GLY A 96 24.84 1.40 -4.09
CA GLY A 96 25.42 0.76 -5.26
C GLY A 96 25.18 1.55 -6.53
N GLN A 97 25.46 0.91 -7.65
CA GLN A 97 25.32 1.51 -8.99
C GLN A 97 24.67 0.51 -9.95
N ILE A 98 23.88 1.04 -10.87
CA ILE A 98 23.32 0.30 -12.00
C ILE A 98 23.65 1.00 -13.31
N PRO A 99 23.62 0.33 -14.47
CA PRO A 99 23.72 0.99 -15.76
C PRO A 99 22.62 2.05 -15.92
N GLN A 100 22.98 3.26 -16.35
CA GLN A 100 21.99 4.30 -16.63
C GLN A 100 21.32 4.05 -17.99
N ALA A 101 20.00 4.35 -18.06
CA ALA A 101 19.30 4.34 -19.33
C ALA A 101 19.83 5.47 -20.24
N ARG A 102 19.93 5.21 -21.56
CA ARG A 102 20.38 6.21 -22.53
C ARG A 102 19.49 7.45 -22.61
N LYS A 103 18.20 7.27 -22.30
CA LYS A 103 17.21 8.33 -22.20
C LYS A 103 16.33 8.06 -21.00
N THR A 104 16.02 9.09 -20.24
CA THR A 104 15.11 9.03 -19.11
C THR A 104 13.92 9.94 -19.36
N TYR A 105 12.80 9.64 -18.71
CA TYR A 105 11.61 10.50 -18.71
C TYR A 105 11.70 11.50 -17.57
N ALA A 106 11.06 12.67 -17.77
CA ALA A 106 10.82 13.62 -16.70
C ALA A 106 9.80 13.03 -15.70
N PHE A 107 10.04 13.27 -14.40
CA PHE A 107 9.15 12.77 -13.35
C PHE A 107 9.10 13.71 -12.15
N MET A 108 8.03 13.59 -11.37
CA MET A 108 7.85 14.27 -10.11
C MET A 108 8.50 13.47 -8.99
N ASP A 109 9.50 14.08 -8.35
CA ASP A 109 10.26 13.52 -7.23
C ASP A 109 9.76 14.12 -5.92
N THR A 110 9.31 13.25 -5.03
CA THR A 110 8.87 13.56 -3.67
C THR A 110 9.52 12.57 -2.70
N SER A 111 9.01 12.37 -1.50
CA SER A 111 9.46 11.29 -0.63
C SER A 111 9.46 9.96 -1.38
N TYR A 112 8.33 9.67 -1.99
CA TYR A 112 8.12 8.56 -2.92
C TYR A 112 7.86 9.16 -4.30
N PRO A 113 8.76 9.03 -5.29
CA PRO A 113 8.53 9.53 -6.64
C PRO A 113 7.22 9.00 -7.22
N CYS A 114 6.35 9.85 -7.78
CA CYS A 114 4.96 9.47 -7.96
C CYS A 114 4.42 9.45 -9.39
N ILE A 115 4.92 10.27 -10.32
CA ILE A 115 4.39 10.28 -11.70
C ILE A 115 5.47 10.75 -12.69
N ASN A 116 5.45 10.21 -13.91
CA ASN A 116 6.29 10.67 -15.01
C ASN A 116 5.50 11.32 -16.15
N GLU A 117 6.21 11.91 -17.11
CA GLU A 117 5.63 12.58 -18.29
C GLU A 117 4.85 11.64 -19.23
N LYS A 118 4.96 10.33 -19.05
CA LYS A 118 4.22 9.31 -19.79
C LYS A 118 2.93 8.87 -19.10
N GLN A 119 2.55 9.57 -18.02
CA GLN A 119 1.39 9.25 -17.20
C GLN A 119 1.49 7.89 -16.47
N LEU A 120 2.69 7.40 -16.27
CA LEU A 120 2.92 6.30 -15.32
C LEU A 120 2.89 6.89 -13.91
N GLY A 121 1.90 6.50 -13.11
CA GLY A 121 1.70 6.94 -11.73
C GLY A 121 1.97 5.80 -10.75
N ILE A 122 2.62 6.07 -9.62
CA ILE A 122 2.93 5.10 -8.59
C ILE A 122 2.58 5.69 -7.22
N GLY A 123 1.69 5.02 -6.49
CA GLY A 123 1.45 5.26 -5.07
C GLY A 123 2.15 4.20 -4.23
N GLU A 124 2.39 4.48 -2.96
CA GLU A 124 3.10 3.58 -2.04
C GLU A 124 2.33 3.43 -0.73
N THR A 125 2.45 2.27 -0.09
CA THR A 125 2.07 2.05 1.31
C THR A 125 2.99 0.99 1.91
N THR A 126 3.72 1.34 2.97
CA THR A 126 4.59 0.40 3.68
C THR A 126 3.78 -0.74 4.29
N VAL A 127 4.20 -1.97 4.10
CA VAL A 127 3.59 -3.16 4.68
C VAL A 127 4.60 -3.91 5.55
N SER A 128 4.12 -4.48 6.66
CA SER A 128 4.99 -5.30 7.51
C SER A 128 5.22 -6.67 6.88
N GLY A 129 6.46 -6.94 6.51
CA GLY A 129 6.93 -8.28 6.17
C GLY A 129 7.31 -9.10 7.42
N ARG A 130 7.63 -10.37 7.21
CA ARG A 130 8.29 -11.17 8.23
C ARG A 130 9.74 -10.68 8.40
N ARG A 131 10.18 -10.45 9.64
CA ARG A 131 11.51 -9.89 9.96
C ARG A 131 12.69 -10.68 9.39
N ASP A 132 12.54 -11.98 9.24
CA ASP A 132 13.56 -12.87 8.67
C ASP A 132 13.68 -12.77 7.14
N LEU A 133 12.79 -12.03 6.48
CA LEU A 133 12.89 -11.66 5.06
C LEU A 133 13.81 -10.46 4.82
N GLU A 134 14.00 -9.61 5.83
CA GLU A 134 14.77 -8.38 5.70
C GLU A 134 16.25 -8.66 5.37
N ASN A 135 16.80 -7.92 4.41
CA ASN A 135 18.21 -7.98 4.06
C ASN A 135 18.77 -6.57 3.83
N PRO A 136 19.40 -5.95 4.84
CA PRO A 136 19.99 -4.62 4.70
C PRO A 136 21.09 -4.51 3.59
N LYS A 137 21.59 -5.65 3.10
CA LYS A 137 22.54 -5.70 1.97
C LYS A 137 21.84 -5.60 0.62
N GLY A 138 20.52 -5.74 0.56
CA GLY A 138 19.75 -5.46 -0.66
C GLY A 138 19.98 -4.02 -1.11
N MET A 139 20.17 -3.82 -2.41
CA MET A 139 20.55 -2.52 -2.95
C MET A 139 19.37 -1.55 -2.97
N PHE A 140 18.17 -2.05 -3.23
CA PHE A 140 17.00 -1.20 -3.47
C PHE A 140 16.14 -1.05 -2.23
N MET A 141 15.92 0.22 -1.86
CA MET A 141 14.77 0.67 -1.09
C MET A 141 13.62 0.98 -2.07
N ILE A 142 12.40 1.08 -1.57
CA ILE A 142 11.23 1.19 -2.45
C ILE A 142 11.23 2.49 -3.27
N GLU A 143 11.62 3.62 -2.69
CA GLU A 143 11.67 4.90 -3.37
C GLU A 143 12.65 4.92 -4.54
N GLU A 144 13.73 4.15 -4.45
CA GLU A 144 14.71 4.04 -5.55
C GLU A 144 14.20 3.10 -6.65
N LEU A 145 13.43 2.06 -6.33
CA LEU A 145 12.72 1.26 -7.35
C LEU A 145 11.71 2.11 -8.13
N GLN A 146 10.89 2.93 -7.43
CA GLN A 146 9.95 3.86 -8.05
C GLN A 146 10.67 4.86 -8.96
N ARG A 147 11.79 5.44 -8.48
CA ARG A 147 12.61 6.37 -9.26
C ARG A 147 13.10 5.76 -10.57
N VAL A 148 13.65 4.55 -10.52
CA VAL A 148 14.16 3.86 -11.72
C VAL A 148 13.01 3.52 -12.67
N ALA A 149 11.86 3.06 -12.14
CA ALA A 149 10.69 2.76 -12.94
C ALA A 149 10.15 4.01 -13.66
N LEU A 150 10.00 5.13 -12.95
CA LEU A 150 9.50 6.38 -13.52
C LEU A 150 10.44 6.97 -14.57
N GLN A 151 11.77 6.80 -14.40
CA GLN A 151 12.74 7.22 -15.39
C GLN A 151 12.69 6.41 -16.70
N ARG A 152 12.24 5.15 -16.66
CA ARG A 152 12.51 4.18 -17.73
C ARG A 152 11.26 3.58 -18.36
N CYS A 153 10.13 3.58 -17.67
CA CYS A 153 8.93 2.86 -18.09
C CYS A 153 7.82 3.80 -18.54
N THR A 154 6.96 3.31 -19.43
CA THR A 154 5.79 4.01 -19.95
C THR A 154 4.49 3.34 -19.54
N THR A 155 4.54 2.09 -19.09
CA THR A 155 3.37 1.32 -18.69
C THR A 155 3.56 0.67 -17.32
N ALA A 156 2.45 0.37 -16.66
CA ALA A 156 2.45 -0.32 -15.37
C ALA A 156 3.15 -1.68 -15.45
N ARG A 157 2.91 -2.45 -16.51
CA ARG A 157 3.54 -3.77 -16.69
C ARG A 157 5.05 -3.70 -16.91
N GLU A 158 5.54 -2.69 -17.65
CA GLU A 158 6.98 -2.46 -17.79
C GLU A 158 7.61 -2.14 -16.44
N ALA A 159 6.97 -1.27 -15.65
CA ALA A 159 7.45 -0.90 -14.31
C ALA A 159 7.53 -2.12 -13.37
N ILE A 160 6.48 -2.95 -13.32
CA ILE A 160 6.45 -4.17 -12.51
C ILE A 160 7.59 -5.12 -12.89
N ARG A 161 7.78 -5.39 -14.19
CA ARG A 161 8.86 -6.28 -14.65
C ARG A 161 10.23 -5.71 -14.34
N LEU A 162 10.46 -4.44 -14.63
CA LEU A 162 11.73 -3.78 -14.36
C LEU A 162 12.09 -3.83 -12.87
N MET A 163 11.15 -3.47 -12.00
CA MET A 163 11.37 -3.52 -10.55
C MET A 163 11.63 -4.95 -10.07
N GLY A 164 10.87 -5.93 -10.57
CA GLY A 164 11.09 -7.35 -10.29
C GLY A 164 12.48 -7.84 -10.70
N ASP A 165 12.96 -7.44 -11.89
CA ASP A 165 14.32 -7.79 -12.38
C ASP A 165 15.40 -7.13 -11.53
N LEU A 166 15.23 -5.86 -11.15
CA LEU A 166 16.17 -5.15 -10.28
C LEU A 166 16.25 -5.80 -8.89
N VAL A 167 15.13 -6.15 -8.31
CA VAL A 167 15.07 -6.88 -7.03
C VAL A 167 15.75 -8.24 -7.13
N LYS A 168 15.48 -9.00 -8.19
CA LYS A 168 16.13 -10.29 -8.45
C LYS A 168 17.66 -10.16 -8.55
N GLN A 169 18.14 -9.13 -9.23
CA GLN A 169 19.57 -8.96 -9.53
C GLN A 169 20.34 -8.32 -8.38
N TYR A 170 19.77 -7.32 -7.70
CA TYR A 170 20.48 -6.46 -6.76
C TYR A 170 19.98 -6.55 -5.33
N GLY A 171 18.85 -7.22 -5.11
CA GLY A 171 18.23 -7.43 -3.81
C GLY A 171 17.36 -6.27 -3.34
N TYR A 172 16.37 -6.62 -2.53
CA TYR A 172 15.49 -5.70 -1.86
C TYR A 172 15.96 -5.50 -0.41
N GLY A 173 16.11 -4.25 0.01
CA GLY A 173 16.76 -3.87 1.28
C GLY A 173 15.80 -3.34 2.34
N ASP A 174 14.52 -3.27 2.02
CA ASP A 174 13.47 -2.76 2.90
C ASP A 174 12.66 -3.87 3.58
N SER A 175 11.78 -3.53 4.51
CA SER A 175 10.99 -4.49 5.29
C SER A 175 9.90 -5.18 4.44
N GLY A 176 9.14 -4.41 3.72
CA GLY A 176 8.09 -4.84 2.81
C GLY A 176 7.27 -3.65 2.37
N GLU A 177 6.86 -3.67 1.10
CA GLU A 177 6.17 -2.53 0.51
C GLU A 177 5.08 -2.96 -0.46
N CYS A 178 4.07 -2.10 -0.55
CA CYS A 178 3.06 -2.17 -1.58
C CYS A 178 3.14 -0.93 -2.48
N LEU A 179 3.06 -1.14 -3.79
CA LEU A 179 2.92 -0.09 -4.77
C LEU A 179 1.59 -0.23 -5.51
N THR A 180 0.94 0.89 -5.76
CA THR A 180 -0.21 0.99 -6.65
C THR A 180 0.25 1.66 -7.95
N ILE A 181 0.34 0.88 -9.04
CA ILE A 181 1.02 1.26 -10.28
C ILE A 181 -0.02 1.43 -11.38
N ALA A 182 -0.16 2.63 -11.90
CA ALA A 182 -1.16 2.99 -12.89
C ALA A 182 -0.54 3.58 -14.17
N ASP A 183 -1.09 3.21 -15.30
CA ASP A 183 -0.91 3.92 -16.56
C ASP A 183 -2.30 4.33 -17.12
N PRO A 184 -2.42 4.99 -18.28
CA PRO A 184 -3.72 5.40 -18.82
C PRO A 184 -4.71 4.26 -19.11
N ASN A 185 -4.27 2.99 -19.05
CA ASN A 185 -5.08 1.84 -19.43
C ASN A 185 -5.47 0.94 -18.28
N GLU A 186 -4.60 0.80 -17.27
CA GLU A 186 -4.78 -0.17 -16.20
C GLU A 186 -4.09 0.26 -14.89
N VAL A 187 -4.52 -0.32 -13.77
CA VAL A 187 -3.88 -0.15 -12.46
C VAL A 187 -3.65 -1.49 -11.80
N TRP A 188 -2.50 -1.60 -11.12
CA TRP A 188 -2.01 -2.80 -10.48
C TRP A 188 -1.69 -2.56 -9.00
N HIS A 189 -1.96 -3.57 -8.19
CA HIS A 189 -1.47 -3.68 -6.82
C HIS A 189 -0.25 -4.60 -6.81
N PHE A 190 0.90 -4.09 -6.37
CA PHE A 190 2.18 -4.79 -6.36
C PHE A 190 2.72 -4.84 -4.93
N GLU A 191 3.20 -6.00 -4.49
CA GLU A 191 3.82 -6.17 -3.18
C GLU A 191 5.19 -6.82 -3.31
N VAL A 192 6.17 -6.37 -2.50
CA VAL A 192 7.55 -6.84 -2.52
C VAL A 192 8.11 -7.03 -1.12
N PHE A 193 8.89 -8.09 -0.94
CA PHE A 193 9.62 -8.43 0.28
C PHE A 193 11.03 -8.93 -0.06
N GLY A 194 11.94 -8.89 0.90
CA GLY A 194 13.25 -9.52 0.76
C GLY A 194 13.18 -11.05 0.69
N GLU A 195 14.32 -11.68 0.47
CA GLU A 195 14.48 -13.16 0.45
C GLU A 195 15.26 -13.68 1.66
N GLY A 196 15.44 -12.83 2.67
CA GLY A 196 16.19 -13.12 3.89
C GLY A 196 17.63 -12.64 3.86
N LYS A 197 18.21 -12.49 5.05
CA LYS A 197 19.53 -11.86 5.30
C LYS A 197 20.73 -12.47 4.54
N ASP A 198 20.59 -13.73 4.14
CA ASP A 198 21.67 -14.47 3.48
C ASP A 198 21.52 -14.53 1.96
N LYS A 199 20.52 -13.84 1.41
CA LYS A 199 20.20 -13.86 -0.01
C LYS A 199 20.09 -12.46 -0.60
N ILE A 200 20.76 -12.24 -1.72
CA ILE A 200 20.48 -11.09 -2.58
C ILE A 200 19.35 -11.51 -3.51
N GLY A 201 18.25 -10.79 -3.45
CA GLY A 201 17.03 -11.11 -4.17
C GLY A 201 15.82 -10.55 -3.43
N GLY A 202 14.65 -11.02 -3.81
CA GLY A 202 13.38 -10.73 -3.16
C GLY A 202 12.26 -11.55 -3.77
N VAL A 203 11.10 -11.44 -3.16
CA VAL A 203 9.85 -12.03 -3.66
C VAL A 203 8.85 -10.92 -3.87
N TRP A 204 8.09 -11.03 -4.95
CA TRP A 204 7.06 -10.05 -5.26
C TRP A 204 5.88 -10.70 -5.97
N ALA A 205 4.73 -10.06 -5.86
CA ALA A 205 3.54 -10.39 -6.62
C ALA A 205 2.81 -9.11 -7.03
N ALA A 206 2.05 -9.17 -8.12
CA ALA A 206 1.21 -8.09 -8.58
C ALA A 206 -0.13 -8.63 -9.07
N VAL A 207 -1.21 -7.90 -8.76
CA VAL A 207 -2.57 -8.20 -9.17
C VAL A 207 -3.17 -6.99 -9.86
N ARG A 208 -3.68 -7.17 -11.08
CA ARG A 208 -4.40 -6.13 -11.81
C ARG A 208 -5.76 -5.89 -11.18
N ILE A 209 -6.10 -4.64 -10.93
CA ILE A 209 -7.46 -4.26 -10.57
C ILE A 209 -8.30 -4.25 -11.86
N PRO A 210 -9.43 -4.99 -11.91
CA PRO A 210 -10.31 -4.98 -13.09
C PRO A 210 -10.76 -3.57 -13.48
N ASP A 211 -10.99 -3.32 -14.75
CA ASP A 211 -11.35 -2.00 -15.27
C ASP A 211 -12.58 -1.38 -14.57
N ASP A 212 -13.54 -2.19 -14.12
CA ASP A 212 -14.77 -1.76 -13.46
C ASP A 212 -14.74 -1.89 -11.92
N HIS A 213 -13.53 -2.02 -11.36
CA HIS A 213 -13.32 -2.18 -9.92
C HIS A 213 -12.54 -1.02 -9.29
N VAL A 214 -12.63 -0.97 -7.97
CA VAL A 214 -11.80 -0.16 -7.09
C VAL A 214 -11.01 -1.07 -6.15
N GLY A 215 -9.77 -0.69 -5.85
CA GLY A 215 -8.91 -1.36 -4.87
C GLY A 215 -8.36 -0.37 -3.87
N VAL A 216 -7.94 -0.84 -2.71
CA VAL A 216 -7.35 -0.01 -1.65
C VAL A 216 -6.14 -0.72 -1.07
N SER A 217 -5.10 0.05 -0.77
CA SER A 217 -3.94 -0.36 0.00
C SER A 217 -3.72 0.61 1.16
N ALA A 218 -3.54 0.10 2.36
CA ALA A 218 -3.38 0.90 3.58
C ALA A 218 -2.53 0.18 4.64
N ASN A 219 -1.24 0.06 4.36
CA ASN A 219 -0.21 -0.52 5.23
C ASN A 219 -0.42 -1.98 5.61
N ILE A 220 -0.99 -2.77 4.72
CA ILE A 220 -1.16 -4.20 4.93
C ILE A 220 -1.04 -4.97 3.61
N SER A 221 -0.47 -6.17 3.66
CA SER A 221 -0.40 -7.07 2.50
C SER A 221 -1.79 -7.59 2.14
N ARG A 222 -2.20 -7.43 0.89
CA ARG A 222 -3.54 -7.69 0.36
C ARG A 222 -3.63 -8.90 -0.56
N ILE A 223 -2.52 -9.23 -1.25
CA ILE A 223 -2.53 -10.27 -2.28
C ILE A 223 -2.75 -11.63 -1.62
N SER A 224 -3.84 -12.30 -1.99
CA SER A 224 -4.16 -13.64 -1.50
C SER A 224 -3.69 -14.69 -2.51
N THR A 225 -4.56 -15.22 -3.34
CA THR A 225 -4.24 -16.25 -4.31
C THR A 225 -3.57 -15.68 -5.56
N LEU A 226 -2.69 -16.48 -6.18
CA LEU A 226 -2.01 -16.13 -7.42
C LEU A 226 -2.39 -17.14 -8.51
N ASN A 227 -3.02 -16.68 -9.58
CA ASN A 227 -3.29 -17.48 -10.77
C ASN A 227 -2.30 -17.12 -11.89
N LEU A 228 -1.07 -17.62 -11.81
CA LEU A 228 -0.01 -17.31 -12.79
C LEU A 228 -0.27 -17.88 -14.20
N LYS A 229 -1.37 -18.63 -14.40
CA LYS A 229 -1.85 -19.01 -15.74
C LYS A 229 -2.62 -17.89 -16.43
N ASP A 230 -2.95 -16.84 -15.71
CA ASP A 230 -3.60 -15.63 -16.19
C ASP A 230 -2.66 -14.43 -16.08
N PRO A 231 -1.70 -14.26 -17.01
CA PRO A 231 -0.70 -13.20 -16.99
C PRO A 231 -1.30 -11.79 -17.24
N ASP A 232 -2.57 -11.72 -17.67
CA ASP A 232 -3.27 -10.46 -17.83
C ASP A 232 -3.70 -9.85 -16.48
N HIS A 233 -3.86 -10.69 -15.45
CA HIS A 233 -4.27 -10.26 -14.12
C HIS A 233 -3.26 -10.54 -13.01
N TYR A 234 -2.28 -11.44 -13.24
CA TYR A 234 -1.32 -11.83 -12.20
C TYR A 234 0.10 -11.87 -12.72
N MET A 235 1.01 -11.30 -11.95
CA MET A 235 2.45 -11.40 -12.17
C MET A 235 3.12 -11.70 -10.82
N ALA A 236 4.22 -12.45 -10.83
CA ALA A 236 4.99 -12.71 -9.61
C ALA A 236 6.45 -13.06 -9.95
N SER A 237 7.31 -12.98 -8.95
CA SER A 237 8.67 -13.48 -9.02
C SER A 237 8.67 -15.01 -9.21
N GLU A 238 9.63 -15.52 -9.98
CA GLU A 238 9.75 -16.95 -10.27
C GLU A 238 9.89 -17.81 -9.01
N ASN A 239 10.50 -17.26 -7.97
CA ASN A 239 10.81 -17.93 -6.69
C ASN A 239 9.68 -17.81 -5.63
N VAL A 240 8.52 -17.20 -5.96
CA VAL A 240 7.47 -16.86 -5.00
C VAL A 240 6.95 -18.04 -4.17
N PHE A 241 6.86 -19.23 -4.75
CA PHE A 241 6.44 -20.44 -4.04
C PHE A 241 7.59 -21.14 -3.32
N ASP A 242 8.77 -21.14 -3.95
CA ASP A 242 9.95 -21.87 -3.44
C ASP A 242 10.51 -21.21 -2.19
N VAL A 243 10.55 -19.90 -2.13
CA VAL A 243 10.98 -19.15 -0.93
C VAL A 243 10.02 -19.41 0.23
N ALA A 244 8.70 -19.37 -0.01
CA ALA A 244 7.69 -19.64 1.02
C ALA A 244 7.84 -21.06 1.58
N LYS A 245 8.05 -22.07 0.74
CA LYS A 245 8.29 -23.45 1.17
C LYS A 245 9.59 -23.59 1.95
N LYS A 246 10.68 -23.05 1.42
CA LYS A 246 12.02 -23.14 2.01
C LYS A 246 12.08 -22.53 3.40
N LEU A 247 11.38 -21.41 3.62
CA LEU A 247 11.33 -20.71 4.90
C LEU A 247 10.23 -21.24 5.84
N GLY A 248 9.47 -22.24 5.41
CA GLY A 248 8.41 -22.86 6.23
C GLY A 248 7.16 -21.99 6.38
N TYR A 249 6.95 -21.02 5.51
CA TYR A 249 5.77 -20.15 5.52
C TYR A 249 4.56 -20.76 4.83
N TRP A 250 4.79 -21.77 4.01
CA TRP A 250 3.79 -22.54 3.31
C TRP A 250 4.24 -23.99 3.17
N ASP A 251 3.35 -24.94 3.45
CA ASP A 251 3.65 -26.37 3.42
C ASP A 251 3.51 -27.02 2.03
N GLY A 252 3.00 -26.25 1.05
CA GLY A 252 2.75 -26.73 -0.31
C GLY A 252 1.47 -27.54 -0.49
N LYS A 253 0.63 -27.71 0.56
CA LYS A 253 -0.62 -28.50 0.54
C LYS A 253 -1.85 -27.60 0.53
N GLU A 254 -1.91 -26.65 1.48
CA GLU A 254 -2.98 -25.68 1.54
C GLU A 254 -2.90 -24.68 0.35
N PRO A 255 -4.02 -24.08 -0.06
CA PRO A 255 -3.99 -23.03 -1.07
C PRO A 255 -3.02 -21.92 -0.68
N PHE A 256 -2.13 -21.58 -1.59
CA PHE A 256 -1.16 -20.51 -1.34
C PHE A 256 -1.87 -19.15 -1.21
N LYS A 257 -1.51 -18.41 -0.15
CA LYS A 257 -1.93 -17.05 0.07
C LYS A 257 -0.68 -16.18 0.30
N PHE A 258 -0.44 -15.25 -0.61
CA PHE A 258 0.79 -14.45 -0.60
C PHE A 258 0.96 -13.66 0.70
N TRP A 259 -0.07 -12.90 1.12
CA TRP A 259 -0.04 -12.13 2.35
C TRP A 259 0.24 -13.01 3.59
N LYS A 260 -0.36 -14.19 3.64
CA LYS A 260 -0.20 -15.12 4.77
C LYS A 260 1.20 -15.69 4.83
N ALA A 261 1.80 -15.95 3.66
CA ALA A 261 3.17 -16.43 3.56
C ALA A 261 4.18 -15.34 3.95
N TYR A 262 4.08 -14.14 3.39
CA TYR A 262 5.15 -13.16 3.48
C TYR A 262 4.95 -12.04 4.52
N SER A 263 3.72 -11.69 4.84
CA SER A 263 3.39 -10.73 5.90
C SER A 263 2.88 -11.43 7.16
N GLY A 264 1.84 -12.23 7.06
CA GLY A 264 1.28 -13.03 8.14
C GLY A 264 0.36 -12.24 9.05
N LYS A 265 0.89 -11.37 9.90
CA LYS A 265 0.10 -10.57 10.85
C LYS A 265 0.16 -9.10 10.49
N ASN A 266 -0.96 -8.39 10.67
CA ASN A 266 -1.00 -6.95 10.56
C ASN A 266 -0.29 -6.26 11.74
N TYR A 267 -0.16 -4.94 11.73
CA TYR A 267 0.46 -4.14 12.79
C TYR A 267 -0.21 -4.33 14.17
N SER A 268 -1.50 -4.63 14.20
CA SER A 268 -2.22 -4.94 15.44
C SER A 268 -2.02 -6.39 15.92
N GLY A 269 -1.20 -7.18 15.22
CA GLY A 269 -0.95 -8.58 15.53
C GLY A 269 -2.07 -9.54 15.13
N GLN A 270 -3.08 -9.07 14.41
CA GLN A 270 -4.21 -9.86 13.92
C GLN A 270 -3.85 -10.58 12.62
N LEU A 271 -4.38 -11.79 12.44
CA LEU A 271 -4.26 -12.54 11.20
C LEU A 271 -5.37 -12.09 10.23
N LYS A 272 -5.17 -10.93 9.61
CA LYS A 272 -6.09 -10.33 8.63
C LYS A 272 -5.29 -9.73 7.47
N SER A 273 -5.85 -9.78 6.26
CA SER A 273 -5.27 -9.19 5.04
C SER A 273 -5.85 -7.82 4.72
N PHE A 274 -6.37 -7.10 5.72
CA PHE A 274 -6.88 -5.75 5.56
C PHE A 274 -6.82 -4.97 6.88
N SER A 275 -6.77 -3.65 6.76
CA SER A 275 -6.90 -2.70 7.86
C SER A 275 -8.32 -2.14 7.93
N THR A 276 -8.59 -1.39 8.99
CA THR A 276 -9.84 -0.64 9.14
C THR A 276 -10.08 0.32 7.97
N ARG A 277 -9.03 0.95 7.47
CA ARG A 277 -9.09 1.91 6.34
C ARG A 277 -9.56 1.26 5.06
N GLU A 278 -9.02 0.09 4.70
CA GLU A 278 -9.46 -0.66 3.53
C GLU A 278 -10.93 -1.10 3.65
N HIS A 279 -11.31 -1.65 4.81
CA HIS A 279 -12.69 -2.05 5.05
C HIS A 279 -13.65 -0.86 4.91
N PHE A 280 -13.33 0.28 5.53
CA PHE A 280 -14.17 1.47 5.47
C PHE A 280 -14.33 1.98 4.03
N ILE A 281 -13.22 2.18 3.31
CA ILE A 281 -13.22 2.72 1.95
C ILE A 281 -13.97 1.78 0.98
N LEU A 282 -13.71 0.47 1.05
CA LEU A 282 -14.39 -0.51 0.20
C LEU A 282 -15.89 -0.56 0.49
N ASN A 283 -16.31 -0.50 1.77
CA ASN A 283 -17.73 -0.42 2.13
C ASN A 283 -18.39 0.91 1.72
N ALA A 284 -17.66 2.02 1.79
CA ALA A 284 -18.18 3.32 1.34
C ALA A 284 -18.44 3.34 -0.18
N LEU A 285 -17.57 2.66 -0.95
CA LEU A 285 -17.68 2.59 -2.41
C LEU A 285 -18.64 1.50 -2.90
N ALA A 286 -18.78 0.40 -2.14
CA ALA A 286 -19.63 -0.75 -2.49
C ALA A 286 -20.49 -1.20 -1.28
N PRO A 287 -21.36 -0.34 -0.71
CA PRO A 287 -22.17 -0.67 0.48
C PRO A 287 -23.11 -1.85 0.26
N SER A 288 -23.49 -2.16 -0.99
CA SER A 288 -24.33 -3.31 -1.31
C SER A 288 -23.68 -4.65 -0.93
N LEU A 289 -22.36 -4.72 -0.87
CA LEU A 289 -21.61 -5.94 -0.56
C LEU A 289 -21.62 -6.28 0.93
N LYS A 290 -21.84 -5.31 1.82
CA LYS A 290 -21.89 -5.49 3.29
C LYS A 290 -20.67 -6.27 3.77
N LEU A 291 -19.47 -5.80 3.43
CA LEU A 291 -18.21 -6.46 3.75
C LEU A 291 -18.08 -6.68 5.26
N ASP A 292 -17.74 -7.90 5.65
CA ASP A 292 -17.61 -8.29 7.05
C ASP A 292 -16.26 -7.85 7.62
N TYR A 293 -16.27 -7.00 8.64
CA TYR A 293 -15.07 -6.56 9.33
C TYR A 293 -14.35 -7.70 10.10
N GLU A 294 -15.08 -8.74 10.51
CA GLU A 294 -14.51 -9.87 11.23
C GLU A 294 -13.92 -10.96 10.31
N ALA A 295 -14.05 -10.81 9.00
CA ALA A 295 -13.43 -11.72 8.04
C ALA A 295 -11.88 -11.73 8.18
N GLU A 296 -11.25 -12.84 7.82
CA GLU A 296 -9.78 -12.93 7.70
C GLU A 296 -9.27 -12.14 6.47
N GLU A 297 -10.07 -12.10 5.41
CA GLU A 297 -9.75 -11.47 4.14
C GLU A 297 -10.94 -10.68 3.60
N LEU A 298 -10.63 -9.57 2.91
CA LEU A 298 -11.57 -8.91 2.02
C LEU A 298 -11.11 -9.09 0.57
N PRO A 299 -12.03 -8.98 -0.41
CA PRO A 299 -11.63 -8.92 -1.81
C PRO A 299 -10.57 -7.84 -2.03
N ILE A 300 -9.53 -8.11 -2.83
CA ILE A 300 -8.48 -7.13 -3.15
C ILE A 300 -9.06 -5.91 -3.88
N SER A 301 -10.16 -6.11 -4.61
CA SER A 301 -10.91 -5.06 -5.29
C SER A 301 -12.39 -5.41 -5.33
N VAL A 302 -13.23 -4.39 -5.43
CA VAL A 302 -14.70 -4.52 -5.53
C VAL A 302 -15.23 -3.68 -6.69
N LYS A 303 -16.35 -4.09 -7.27
CA LYS A 303 -17.09 -3.25 -8.17
C LYS A 303 -17.86 -2.22 -7.34
N PRO A 304 -17.63 -0.91 -7.52
CA PRO A 304 -18.33 0.10 -6.76
C PRO A 304 -19.81 0.18 -7.18
N ASP A 305 -20.70 0.55 -6.25
CA ASP A 305 -22.13 0.69 -6.54
C ASP A 305 -22.44 1.88 -7.45
N LYS A 306 -21.52 2.83 -7.54
CA LYS A 306 -21.58 4.00 -8.42
C LYS A 306 -20.20 4.26 -9.00
N GLN A 307 -20.13 4.90 -10.17
CA GLN A 307 -18.86 5.40 -10.70
C GLN A 307 -18.23 6.41 -9.73
N VAL A 308 -16.91 6.36 -9.66
CA VAL A 308 -16.07 7.12 -8.72
C VAL A 308 -15.42 8.28 -9.44
N SER A 309 -15.54 9.47 -8.90
CA SER A 309 -14.85 10.66 -9.39
C SER A 309 -13.53 10.90 -8.63
N VAL A 310 -12.66 11.74 -9.17
CA VAL A 310 -11.45 12.20 -8.46
C VAL A 310 -11.81 12.85 -7.12
N THR A 311 -12.91 13.62 -7.07
CA THR A 311 -13.37 14.26 -5.84
C THR A 311 -13.84 13.27 -4.78
N ASP A 312 -14.43 12.14 -5.17
CA ASP A 312 -14.79 11.06 -4.24
C ASP A 312 -13.53 10.44 -3.62
N VAL A 313 -12.49 10.17 -4.43
CA VAL A 313 -11.20 9.68 -3.94
C VAL A 313 -10.58 10.68 -2.96
N MET A 314 -10.57 11.97 -3.30
CA MET A 314 -10.05 13.03 -2.43
C MET A 314 -10.84 13.14 -1.11
N ALA A 315 -12.16 12.92 -1.13
CA ALA A 315 -12.99 12.91 0.07
C ALA A 315 -12.63 11.72 0.96
N LEU A 316 -12.55 10.51 0.40
CA LEU A 316 -12.21 9.28 1.12
C LEU A 316 -10.80 9.33 1.75
N LEU A 317 -9.82 9.98 1.11
CA LEU A 317 -8.48 10.17 1.68
C LEU A 317 -8.44 11.19 2.84
N ARG A 318 -9.49 11.96 3.04
CA ARG A 318 -9.64 12.93 4.14
C ARG A 318 -10.63 12.49 5.21
N GLU A 319 -11.18 11.29 5.07
CA GLU A 319 -12.22 10.78 5.97
C GLU A 319 -11.64 10.54 7.37
N THR A 320 -12.36 11.01 8.39
CA THR A 320 -12.04 10.83 9.81
C THR A 320 -12.97 9.84 10.50
N TYR A 321 -13.86 9.21 9.74
CA TYR A 321 -14.84 8.21 10.19
C TYR A 321 -15.87 8.76 11.18
N GLU A 322 -16.15 10.06 11.17
CA GLU A 322 -17.10 10.71 12.07
C GLU A 322 -18.48 10.04 12.04
N GLY A 323 -19.07 9.89 13.22
CA GLY A 323 -20.38 9.27 13.38
C GLY A 323 -20.41 7.74 13.21
N THR A 324 -19.25 7.10 13.08
CA THR A 324 -19.11 5.65 13.04
C THR A 324 -18.42 5.13 14.31
N PRO A 325 -18.42 3.81 14.58
CA PRO A 325 -17.62 3.23 15.67
C PRO A 325 -16.10 3.45 15.49
N LEU A 326 -15.67 3.91 14.33
CA LEU A 326 -14.27 4.16 13.95
C LEU A 326 -13.88 5.64 14.10
N ASP A 327 -14.78 6.49 14.60
CA ASP A 327 -14.64 7.95 14.69
C ASP A 327 -13.31 8.34 15.36
N MET A 328 -12.37 8.81 14.57
CA MET A 328 -11.04 9.22 15.01
C MET A 328 -11.08 10.54 15.80
N THR A 329 -12.13 11.35 15.63
CA THR A 329 -12.23 12.67 16.26
C THR A 329 -12.54 12.56 17.75
N GLN A 330 -13.18 11.47 18.18
CA GLN A 330 -13.56 11.22 19.58
C GLN A 330 -12.37 10.93 20.51
N ASN A 331 -11.24 10.51 19.96
CA ASN A 331 -10.06 10.08 20.72
C ASN A 331 -8.83 11.00 20.52
N LEU A 332 -8.99 12.13 19.85
CA LEU A 332 -7.91 13.09 19.64
C LEU A 332 -7.54 13.79 20.96
N LYS A 333 -6.46 13.37 21.59
CA LYS A 333 -5.78 14.12 22.66
C LYS A 333 -4.66 14.93 22.03
N VAL A 334 -4.91 16.22 21.79
CA VAL A 334 -3.86 17.15 21.37
C VAL A 334 -3.11 17.61 22.62
N THR A 335 -1.84 17.20 22.75
CA THR A 335 -0.94 17.79 23.73
C THR A 335 -0.28 19.00 23.10
N VAL A 336 -0.77 20.19 23.42
CA VAL A 336 -0.08 21.43 23.04
C VAL A 336 1.14 21.56 23.95
N LYS A 337 2.34 21.38 23.39
CA LYS A 337 3.56 21.79 24.08
C LYS A 337 3.66 23.31 23.93
N ASP A 338 3.51 24.03 25.02
CA ASP A 338 3.83 25.45 25.07
C ASP A 338 5.28 25.63 24.61
N ARG A 339 5.47 26.27 23.47
CA ARG A 339 6.78 26.77 23.07
C ARG A 339 7.07 27.99 23.95
N LYS A 340 7.98 27.85 24.92
CA LYS A 340 8.59 28.98 25.61
C LYS A 340 9.63 29.61 24.70
#